data_a3ef48fba1eda304b7e2f8d3dfd3cdd1
#
_entry.id   a3ef48fba1eda304b7e2f8d3dfd3cdd1
#
_cell.length_a   1.000
_cell.length_b   1.000
_cell.length_c   1.000
_cell.angle_alpha   90.00
_cell.angle_beta   90.00
_cell.angle_gamma   90.00
#
_symmetry.space_group_name_H-M   'P 1'
#
loop_
_entity.id
_entity.type
_entity.pdbx_description
1 polymer ?
#
loop_
_entity_poly.entity_id
_entity_poly.type
_entity_poly.pdbx_seq_one_letter_code
_entity_poly.pdbx_strand_id
1 'polypeptide(L)'
;MVKNINIMNYKVYLIMITILIASCIDDSEHGPYGADNIPPGQVTIDEVVNTAGGAIIYFTPPSDEDLLYVKASFEDENEIEREVIVSAVIDSLSIVGFAEEGTYPVEVFAVDRGENQSAPTIVNISPLEAPIHAILNSMEGTQDFGGINISYL
;
A
#
# COMPACT_ATOMS: atom_id res chain seq x y z
N MET A 1 19.49 24.04 -60.35
CA MET A 1 18.13 24.61 -60.37
C MET A 1 17.61 24.53 -58.90
N VAL A 2 17.85 25.58 -58.14
CA VAL A 2 17.47 25.64 -56.71
C VAL A 2 16.03 26.15 -56.68
N LYS A 3 15.10 25.29 -56.26
CA LYS A 3 13.66 25.59 -56.15
C LYS A 3 13.48 26.58 -54.98
N ASN A 4 13.06 27.81 -55.28
CA ASN A 4 12.69 28.81 -54.29
C ASN A 4 11.58 28.23 -53.38
N ILE A 5 11.93 27.79 -52.17
CA ILE A 5 10.97 27.47 -51.14
C ILE A 5 10.36 28.81 -50.72
N ASN A 6 9.08 28.96 -50.99
CA ASN A 6 8.32 30.18 -50.79
C ASN A 6 8.32 30.52 -49.29
N ILE A 7 8.96 31.63 -48.91
CA ILE A 7 9.13 32.10 -47.51
C ILE A 7 7.77 32.18 -46.77
N MET A 8 6.68 32.35 -47.53
CA MET A 8 5.33 32.40 -47.01
C MET A 8 4.88 31.03 -46.49
N ASN A 9 5.30 29.93 -47.15
CA ASN A 9 4.98 28.59 -46.71
C ASN A 9 5.76 28.17 -45.43
N TYR A 10 7.01 28.63 -45.32
CA TYR A 10 7.83 28.40 -44.11
C TYR A 10 7.22 29.05 -42.87
N LYS A 11 6.72 30.28 -42.95
CA LYS A 11 6.03 30.94 -41.83
C LYS A 11 4.75 30.22 -41.41
N VAL A 12 3.99 29.68 -42.37
CA VAL A 12 2.77 28.90 -42.09
C VAL A 12 3.12 27.59 -41.40
N TYR A 13 4.17 26.89 -41.84
CA TYR A 13 4.63 25.66 -41.19
C TYR A 13 5.15 25.92 -39.78
N LEU A 14 5.85 27.04 -39.55
CA LEU A 14 6.38 27.42 -38.25
C LEU A 14 5.25 27.78 -37.27
N ILE A 15 4.20 28.45 -37.72
CA ILE A 15 2.99 28.72 -36.93
C ILE A 15 2.25 27.43 -36.63
N MET A 16 2.15 26.51 -37.58
CA MET A 16 1.48 25.22 -37.39
C MET A 16 2.21 24.35 -36.39
N ILE A 17 3.54 24.34 -36.39
CA ILE A 17 4.38 23.64 -35.43
C ILE A 17 4.26 24.24 -34.01
N THR A 18 4.21 25.58 -33.88
CA THR A 18 4.03 26.23 -32.58
C THR A 18 2.65 25.97 -31.97
N ILE A 19 1.60 25.85 -32.78
CA ILE A 19 0.25 25.48 -32.32
C ILE A 19 0.22 24.02 -31.84
N LEU A 20 0.95 23.11 -32.48
CA LEU A 20 1.04 21.70 -32.07
C LEU A 20 1.79 21.50 -30.73
N ILE A 21 2.74 22.38 -30.42
CA ILE A 21 3.51 22.33 -29.16
C ILE A 21 2.72 22.95 -27.99
N ALA A 22 1.81 23.88 -28.24
CA ALA A 22 0.98 24.52 -27.22
C ALA A 22 -0.20 23.64 -26.74
N SER A 23 -0.47 22.53 -27.42
CA SER A 23 -1.59 21.62 -27.08
C SER A 23 -1.35 20.67 -25.90
N CYS A 24 -0.20 20.75 -25.22
CA CYS A 24 0.13 19.91 -24.07
C CYS A 24 0.29 20.70 -22.75
N ILE A 25 -0.21 21.92 -22.68
CA ILE A 25 -0.29 22.65 -21.41
C ILE A 25 -1.76 22.71 -21.04
N ASP A 26 -2.31 21.56 -20.66
CA ASP A 26 -3.51 21.50 -19.87
C ASP A 26 -3.05 21.26 -18.43
N ASP A 27 -2.78 22.36 -17.70
CA ASP A 27 -2.82 22.37 -16.24
C ASP A 27 -4.31 22.25 -15.85
N SER A 28 -4.94 21.17 -16.29
CA SER A 28 -6.18 20.75 -15.69
C SER A 28 -5.82 20.35 -14.26
N GLU A 29 -6.31 21.09 -13.29
CA GLU A 29 -6.50 20.64 -11.92
C GLU A 29 -7.40 19.38 -11.95
N HIS A 30 -6.87 18.28 -12.49
CA HIS A 30 -7.47 16.97 -12.39
C HIS A 30 -6.90 16.32 -11.13
N GLY A 31 -7.10 17.00 -10.01
CA GLY A 31 -7.14 16.32 -8.73
C GLY A 31 -8.24 15.26 -8.79
N PRO A 32 -8.12 14.15 -8.06
CA PRO A 32 -9.17 13.16 -7.97
C PRO A 32 -10.47 13.88 -7.59
N TYR A 33 -11.57 13.53 -8.25
CA TYR A 33 -12.89 14.13 -7.98
C TYR A 33 -13.20 14.05 -6.49
N GLY A 34 -13.47 15.21 -5.85
CA GLY A 34 -13.78 15.31 -4.44
C GLY A 34 -12.57 15.38 -3.50
N ALA A 35 -11.34 15.43 -4.02
CA ALA A 35 -10.17 15.62 -3.18
C ALA A 35 -10.09 17.05 -2.65
N ASP A 36 -9.80 17.19 -1.38
CA ASP A 36 -9.48 18.45 -0.73
C ASP A 36 -8.12 18.38 -0.01
N ASN A 37 -7.80 19.34 0.85
CA ASN A 37 -6.58 19.36 1.66
C ASN A 37 -6.88 19.17 3.15
N ILE A 38 -8.01 18.56 3.49
CA ILE A 38 -8.45 18.35 4.87
C ILE A 38 -8.24 16.87 5.19
N PRO A 39 -7.34 16.50 6.11
CA PRO A 39 -7.15 15.10 6.47
C PRO A 39 -8.43 14.46 7.02
N PRO A 40 -8.70 13.18 6.72
CA PRO A 40 -9.85 12.46 7.26
C PRO A 40 -9.78 12.30 8.78
N GLY A 41 -10.90 11.91 9.39
CA GLY A 41 -10.96 11.54 10.79
C GLY A 41 -10.13 10.28 11.10
N GLN A 42 -9.83 10.04 12.38
CA GLN A 42 -9.12 8.82 12.80
C GLN A 42 -10.00 7.58 12.62
N VAL A 43 -9.34 6.45 12.34
CA VAL A 43 -9.95 5.11 12.34
C VAL A 43 -10.32 4.70 13.76
N THR A 44 -11.47 4.10 13.95
CA THR A 44 -11.87 3.51 15.25
C THR A 44 -11.57 2.01 15.21
N ILE A 45 -10.77 1.51 16.15
CA ILE A 45 -10.50 0.08 16.28
C ILE A 45 -11.62 -0.57 17.08
N ASP A 46 -12.24 -1.59 16.52
CA ASP A 46 -13.36 -2.29 17.12
C ASP A 46 -12.89 -3.56 17.85
N GLU A 47 -12.02 -4.37 17.21
CA GLU A 47 -11.51 -5.62 17.75
C GLU A 47 -10.14 -5.97 17.17
N VAL A 48 -9.32 -6.69 17.95
CA VAL A 48 -8.05 -7.29 17.49
C VAL A 48 -8.10 -8.78 17.78
N VAL A 49 -7.97 -9.58 16.73
CA VAL A 49 -7.91 -11.06 16.83
C VAL A 49 -6.52 -11.52 16.45
N ASN A 50 -5.73 -11.94 17.45
CA ASN A 50 -4.40 -12.48 17.22
C ASN A 50 -4.48 -13.85 16.55
N THR A 51 -3.64 -14.08 15.54
CA THR A 51 -3.57 -15.30 14.74
C THR A 51 -2.14 -15.83 14.69
N ALA A 52 -1.95 -17.03 14.18
CA ALA A 52 -0.63 -17.62 14.00
C ALA A 52 0.21 -16.77 13.03
N GLY A 53 1.28 -16.18 13.53
CA GLY A 53 2.17 -15.28 12.78
C GLY A 53 1.55 -13.94 12.38
N GLY A 54 0.48 -13.48 13.07
CA GLY A 54 -0.15 -12.20 12.74
C GLY A 54 -1.36 -11.85 13.59
N ALA A 55 -2.20 -10.94 13.07
CA ALA A 55 -3.47 -10.54 13.68
C ALA A 55 -4.44 -10.02 12.60
N ILE A 56 -5.73 -10.05 12.94
CA ILE A 56 -6.78 -9.35 12.18
C ILE A 56 -7.26 -8.19 13.04
N ILE A 57 -7.23 -7.00 12.49
CA ILE A 57 -7.71 -5.78 13.14
C ILE A 57 -9.03 -5.40 12.47
N TYR A 58 -10.13 -5.46 13.22
CA TYR A 58 -11.42 -4.97 12.78
C TYR A 58 -11.55 -3.50 13.16
N PHE A 59 -12.12 -2.71 12.27
CA PHE A 59 -12.19 -1.28 12.45
C PHE A 59 -13.42 -0.67 11.77
N THR A 60 -13.82 0.49 12.27
CA THR A 60 -14.80 1.35 11.62
C THR A 60 -14.07 2.55 11.02
N PRO A 61 -14.13 2.75 9.68
CA PRO A 61 -13.53 3.90 9.03
C PRO A 61 -14.28 5.19 9.41
N PRO A 62 -13.62 6.37 9.38
CA PRO A 62 -14.28 7.64 9.59
C PRO A 62 -15.32 7.92 8.50
N SER A 63 -16.33 8.72 8.84
CA SER A 63 -17.33 9.19 7.87
C SER A 63 -16.75 10.39 7.12
N ASP A 64 -16.09 10.10 6.00
CA ASP A 64 -15.49 11.09 5.13
C ASP A 64 -15.87 10.78 3.68
N GLU A 65 -16.32 11.81 2.91
CA GLU A 65 -16.90 11.59 1.58
C GLU A 65 -15.85 11.22 0.53
N ASP A 66 -14.61 11.62 0.72
CA ASP A 66 -13.50 11.34 -0.19
C ASP A 66 -12.50 10.32 0.35
N LEU A 67 -12.83 9.60 1.43
CA LEU A 67 -12.03 8.52 1.96
C LEU A 67 -11.69 7.48 0.87
N LEU A 68 -10.41 7.15 0.72
CA LEU A 68 -9.92 6.28 -0.33
C LEU A 68 -9.55 4.89 0.20
N TYR A 69 -8.72 4.84 1.24
CA TYR A 69 -8.26 3.58 1.84
C TYR A 69 -7.91 3.73 3.32
N VAL A 70 -7.74 2.58 3.97
CA VAL A 70 -7.17 2.51 5.31
C VAL A 70 -5.82 1.78 5.22
N LYS A 71 -4.81 2.34 5.88
CA LYS A 71 -3.44 1.85 5.88
C LYS A 71 -3.01 1.48 7.29
N ALA A 72 -2.36 0.35 7.45
CA ALA A 72 -1.61 -0.01 8.66
C ALA A 72 -0.11 0.04 8.37
N SER A 73 0.68 0.66 9.25
CA SER A 73 2.14 0.66 9.24
C SER A 73 2.65 0.03 10.54
N PHE A 74 3.65 -0.85 10.44
CA PHE A 74 4.23 -1.56 11.57
C PHE A 74 5.66 -2.02 11.24
N GLU A 75 6.44 -2.30 12.27
CA GLU A 75 7.75 -2.95 12.14
C GLU A 75 7.63 -4.43 12.52
N ASP A 76 8.28 -5.29 11.74
CA ASP A 76 8.41 -6.70 12.08
C ASP A 76 9.51 -6.93 13.13
N GLU A 77 9.74 -8.19 13.53
CA GLU A 77 10.78 -8.56 14.51
C GLU A 77 12.22 -8.20 14.09
N ASN A 78 12.43 -7.86 12.82
CA ASN A 78 13.73 -7.45 12.29
C ASN A 78 13.84 -5.93 12.11
N GLU A 79 12.91 -5.16 12.69
CA GLU A 79 12.83 -3.69 12.54
C GLU A 79 12.63 -3.26 11.07
N ILE A 80 11.99 -4.12 10.27
CA ILE A 80 11.65 -3.79 8.88
C ILE A 80 10.24 -3.21 8.86
N GLU A 81 10.13 -1.96 8.39
CA GLU A 81 8.84 -1.30 8.20
C GLU A 81 8.03 -2.00 7.10
N ARG A 82 6.76 -2.25 7.40
CA ARG A 82 5.79 -2.88 6.52
C ARG A 82 4.50 -2.10 6.50
N GLU A 83 3.82 -2.15 5.37
CA GLU A 83 2.51 -1.53 5.20
C GLU A 83 1.50 -2.53 4.66
N VAL A 84 0.26 -2.40 5.15
CA VAL A 84 -0.91 -3.11 4.61
C VAL A 84 -1.98 -2.08 4.29
N ILE A 85 -2.54 -2.15 3.08
CA ILE A 85 -3.55 -1.21 2.60
C ILE A 85 -4.81 -1.98 2.22
N VAL A 86 -5.96 -1.47 2.65
CA VAL A 86 -7.27 -1.98 2.28
C VAL A 86 -8.18 -0.84 1.84
N SER A 87 -9.11 -1.13 0.94
CA SER A 87 -10.11 -0.14 0.52
C SER A 87 -10.95 0.34 1.69
N ALA A 88 -11.40 1.60 1.64
CA ALA A 88 -12.28 2.20 2.65
C ALA A 88 -13.62 1.48 2.88
N VAL A 89 -14.01 0.58 1.97
CA VAL A 89 -15.25 -0.23 2.10
C VAL A 89 -15.03 -1.54 2.85
N ILE A 90 -13.79 -1.86 3.22
CA ILE A 90 -13.41 -3.05 4.00
C ILE A 90 -13.28 -2.62 5.46
N ASP A 91 -13.70 -3.47 6.36
CA ASP A 91 -13.77 -3.25 7.82
C ASP A 91 -12.69 -4.03 8.60
N SER A 92 -11.71 -4.60 7.90
CA SER A 92 -10.65 -5.39 8.52
C SER A 92 -9.32 -5.31 7.80
N LEU A 93 -8.23 -5.33 8.58
CA LEU A 93 -6.84 -5.40 8.15
C LEU A 93 -6.23 -6.74 8.60
N SER A 94 -5.66 -7.49 7.68
CA SER A 94 -4.92 -8.71 7.99
C SER A 94 -3.43 -8.40 8.05
N ILE A 95 -2.88 -8.39 9.24
CA ILE A 95 -1.45 -8.17 9.52
C ILE A 95 -0.79 -9.53 9.65
N VAL A 96 0.22 -9.83 8.84
CA VAL A 96 0.91 -11.11 8.80
C VAL A 96 2.42 -10.92 8.61
N GLY A 97 3.20 -11.97 8.88
CA GLY A 97 4.63 -11.99 8.61
C GLY A 97 5.51 -12.00 9.85
N PHE A 98 4.94 -12.23 11.03
CA PHE A 98 5.71 -12.39 12.27
C PHE A 98 6.10 -13.87 12.46
N ALA A 99 7.40 -14.10 12.59
CA ALA A 99 7.91 -15.42 12.94
C ALA A 99 7.91 -15.66 14.46
N GLU A 100 8.11 -14.60 15.23
CA GLU A 100 8.25 -14.67 16.68
C GLU A 100 7.00 -14.11 17.39
N GLU A 101 6.67 -14.72 18.52
CA GLU A 101 5.68 -14.17 19.43
C GLU A 101 6.21 -12.88 20.05
N GLY A 102 5.32 -11.91 20.23
CA GLY A 102 5.70 -10.61 20.79
C GLY A 102 4.51 -9.67 20.87
N THR A 103 4.77 -8.44 21.26
CA THR A 103 3.78 -7.35 21.19
C THR A 103 4.33 -6.28 20.27
N TYR A 104 3.62 -6.03 19.18
CA TYR A 104 4.03 -5.14 18.12
C TYR A 104 3.02 -4.00 17.98
N PRO A 105 3.47 -2.74 18.04
CA PRO A 105 2.59 -1.61 17.77
C PRO A 105 2.30 -1.53 16.27
N VAL A 106 1.04 -1.26 15.95
CA VAL A 106 0.55 -1.03 14.59
C VAL A 106 -0.11 0.34 14.55
N GLU A 107 0.30 1.19 13.65
CA GLU A 107 -0.28 2.50 13.39
C GLU A 107 -1.29 2.38 12.24
N VAL A 108 -2.54 2.74 12.50
CA VAL A 108 -3.63 2.67 11.52
C VAL A 108 -4.06 4.07 11.13
N PHE A 109 -4.09 4.34 9.83
CA PHE A 109 -4.41 5.64 9.23
C PHE A 109 -5.58 5.50 8.26
N ALA A 110 -6.44 6.50 8.23
CA ALA A 110 -7.34 6.76 7.12
C ALA A 110 -6.64 7.66 6.11
N VAL A 111 -6.84 7.43 4.83
CA VAL A 111 -6.26 8.22 3.74
C VAL A 111 -7.35 8.57 2.73
N ASP A 112 -7.44 9.84 2.37
CA ASP A 112 -8.41 10.37 1.43
C ASP A 112 -7.89 10.37 -0.03
N ARG A 113 -8.69 10.88 -0.94
CA ARG A 113 -8.33 11.01 -2.36
C ARG A 113 -7.30 12.09 -2.64
N GLY A 114 -7.10 13.01 -1.68
CA GLY A 114 -6.05 14.03 -1.72
C GLY A 114 -4.71 13.54 -1.19
N GLU A 115 -4.61 12.24 -0.82
CA GLU A 115 -3.44 11.65 -0.16
C GLU A 115 -3.15 12.28 1.22
N ASN A 116 -4.14 12.93 1.84
CA ASN A 116 -4.01 13.40 3.21
C ASN A 116 -4.24 12.22 4.17
N GLN A 117 -3.39 12.12 5.19
CA GLN A 117 -3.48 11.06 6.19
C GLN A 117 -4.06 11.60 7.49
N SER A 118 -4.92 10.82 8.13
CA SER A 118 -5.40 11.09 9.48
C SER A 118 -4.26 11.05 10.51
N ALA A 119 -4.52 11.52 11.72
CA ALA A 119 -3.69 11.14 12.83
C ALA A 119 -3.75 9.60 13.04
N PRO A 120 -2.63 8.94 13.46
CA PRO A 120 -2.63 7.49 13.65
C PRO A 120 -3.51 7.06 14.83
N THR A 121 -4.16 5.92 14.67
CA THR A 121 -4.70 5.14 15.79
C THR A 121 -3.73 4.02 16.08
N ILE A 122 -3.11 4.00 17.26
CA ILE A 122 -2.10 3.00 17.63
C ILE A 122 -2.82 1.84 18.34
N VAL A 123 -2.57 0.63 17.85
CA VAL A 123 -3.06 -0.62 18.45
C VAL A 123 -1.92 -1.63 18.58
N ASN A 124 -1.91 -2.39 19.66
CA ASN A 124 -0.93 -3.45 19.84
C ASN A 124 -1.52 -4.79 19.39
N ILE A 125 -0.78 -5.53 18.60
CA ILE A 125 -1.06 -6.92 18.26
C ILE A 125 -0.10 -7.85 19.01
N SER A 126 -0.52 -9.09 19.24
CA SER A 126 0.31 -10.13 19.85
C SER A 126 0.17 -11.43 19.06
N PRO A 127 0.91 -11.54 17.92
CA PRO A 127 0.87 -12.75 17.09
C PRO A 127 1.11 -14.01 17.91
N LEU A 128 0.37 -15.07 17.60
CA LEU A 128 0.60 -16.39 18.14
C LEU A 128 1.74 -17.07 17.38
N GLU A 129 2.29 -18.15 17.94
CA GLU A 129 3.37 -18.93 17.35
C GLU A 129 3.12 -19.20 15.85
N ALA A 130 4.11 -18.86 15.03
CA ALA A 130 4.01 -19.02 13.59
C ALA A 130 4.13 -20.49 13.18
N PRO A 131 3.38 -20.96 12.17
CA PRO A 131 3.42 -22.34 11.71
C PRO A 131 4.80 -22.82 11.26
N ILE A 132 5.69 -21.89 10.90
CA ILE A 132 7.05 -22.19 10.45
C ILE A 132 7.84 -22.96 11.52
N HIS A 133 7.68 -22.65 12.80
CA HIS A 133 8.36 -23.35 13.88
C HIS A 133 7.89 -24.80 14.01
N ALA A 134 6.59 -25.06 13.89
CA ALA A 134 6.05 -26.41 13.90
C ALA A 134 6.59 -27.24 12.71
N ILE A 135 6.64 -26.64 11.51
CA ILE A 135 7.18 -27.28 10.31
C ILE A 135 8.67 -27.59 10.49
N LEU A 136 9.48 -26.62 10.93
CA LEU A 136 10.92 -26.80 11.14
C LEU A 136 11.20 -27.90 12.19
N ASN A 137 10.45 -27.94 13.26
CA ASN A 137 10.59 -28.95 14.33
C ASN A 137 10.16 -30.34 13.87
N SER A 138 9.30 -30.47 12.86
CA SER A 138 8.84 -31.75 12.28
C SER A 138 9.72 -32.25 11.15
N MET A 139 10.72 -31.46 10.69
CA MET A 139 11.58 -31.84 9.58
C MET A 139 12.54 -32.96 9.99
N GLU A 140 12.50 -34.06 9.25
CA GLU A 140 13.44 -35.18 9.36
C GLU A 140 14.25 -35.31 8.07
N GLY A 141 15.58 -35.36 8.24
CA GLY A 141 16.52 -35.60 7.14
C GLY A 141 17.06 -37.03 7.17
N THR A 142 16.84 -37.78 6.11
CA THR A 142 17.43 -39.12 5.93
C THR A 142 18.37 -39.16 4.74
N GLN A 143 19.44 -39.89 4.85
CA GLN A 143 20.37 -40.09 3.73
C GLN A 143 19.67 -40.90 2.63
N ASP A 144 19.81 -40.45 1.40
CA ASP A 144 19.38 -41.15 0.21
C ASP A 144 20.52 -41.26 -0.80
N PHE A 145 20.38 -42.11 -1.80
CA PHE A 145 21.44 -42.39 -2.77
C PHE A 145 21.73 -41.15 -3.63
N GLY A 146 22.80 -40.43 -3.26
CA GLY A 146 23.22 -39.21 -3.94
C GLY A 146 22.63 -37.92 -3.41
N GLY A 147 21.92 -37.91 -2.25
CA GLY A 147 21.29 -36.72 -1.67
C GLY A 147 20.77 -36.93 -0.26
N ILE A 148 19.87 -36.04 0.12
CA ILE A 148 19.16 -36.09 1.39
C ILE A 148 17.66 -36.06 1.07
N ASN A 149 16.90 -36.96 1.66
CA ASN A 149 15.44 -36.93 1.66
C ASN A 149 14.97 -36.15 2.88
N ILE A 150 14.15 -35.11 2.68
CA ILE A 150 13.57 -34.31 3.74
C ILE A 150 12.07 -34.61 3.77
N SER A 151 11.57 -35.05 4.94
CA SER A 151 10.17 -35.22 5.22
C SER A 151 9.72 -34.27 6.33
N TYR A 152 8.46 -33.85 6.28
CA TYR A 152 7.82 -33.01 7.28
C TYR A 152 6.35 -33.41 7.42
N LEU A 153 5.77 -33.14 8.57
CA LEU A 153 4.35 -33.39 8.87
C LEU A 153 3.46 -32.26 8.44
#